data_c74fd6831a663e3d163964a3766560b7
#
_entry.id   c74fd6831a663e3d163964a3766560b7
#
_cell.length_a   1.000
_cell.length_b   1.000
_cell.length_c   1.000
_cell.angle_alpha   90.00
_cell.angle_beta   90.00
_cell.angle_gamma   90.00
#
_symmetry.space_group_name_H-M   'P 1'
#
loop_
_entity.id
_entity.type
_entity.pdbx_description
1 polymer ?
#
loop_
_entity_poly.entity_id
_entity_poly.type
_entity_poly.pdbx_seq_one_letter_code
_entity_poly.pdbx_strand_id
1 'polypeptide(L)'
;SFTINANNYDDKVMTSGLNHLGLTVKDLTASKDFFIDTLGWKIAGGYPDYPSVFVTDGKIFVTLWQTKNKDKVVTFDRANNVGLHHLALTVNSENILNELHQRFLLLPNIVIEFSPELNGEGPTIHMIIREPSGNRIEFAYTPNSK
;
A
#
# COMPACT_ATOMS: atom_id res chain seq x y z
N SER A 1 16.08 0.29 10.95
CA SER A 1 15.52 1.65 10.99
C SER A 1 16.31 2.59 10.10
N PHE A 2 15.72 3.67 9.73
CA PHE A 2 16.37 4.71 8.96
C PHE A 2 15.99 6.08 9.52
N THR A 3 16.91 7.02 9.34
CA THR A 3 16.72 8.39 9.80
C THR A 3 16.80 9.32 8.61
N ILE A 4 15.83 10.22 8.51
CA ILE A 4 15.80 11.24 7.47
C ILE A 4 16.03 12.60 8.11
N ASN A 5 17.02 13.32 7.60
CA ASN A 5 17.28 14.69 8.00
C ASN A 5 17.27 15.57 6.75
N ALA A 6 16.21 16.37 6.62
CA ALA A 6 16.00 17.21 5.45
C ALA A 6 17.14 18.20 5.20
N ASN A 7 17.89 18.58 6.24
CA ASN A 7 19.00 19.52 6.13
C ASN A 7 20.27 18.89 5.50
N ASN A 8 20.30 17.56 5.33
CA ASN A 8 21.45 16.86 4.75
C ASN A 8 21.27 16.53 3.27
N TYR A 9 20.19 17.00 2.65
CA TYR A 9 20.00 16.75 1.23
C TYR A 9 21.00 17.54 0.41
N ASP A 10 21.62 16.84 -0.54
CA ASP A 10 22.56 17.40 -1.51
C ASP A 10 21.76 17.96 -2.68
N ASP A 11 22.16 19.17 -3.16
CA ASP A 11 21.60 19.79 -4.36
C ASP A 11 21.72 18.92 -5.61
N LYS A 12 22.58 17.90 -5.56
CA LYS A 12 22.75 16.96 -6.66
C LYS A 12 21.72 15.84 -6.71
N VAL A 13 20.85 15.73 -5.71
CA VAL A 13 19.75 14.76 -5.74
C VAL A 13 18.82 15.12 -6.88
N MET A 14 18.67 14.23 -7.83
CA MET A 14 17.96 14.48 -9.09
C MET A 14 16.47 14.22 -9.01
N THR A 15 15.98 13.58 -7.93
CA THR A 15 14.55 13.27 -7.75
C THR A 15 13.97 14.08 -6.60
N SER A 16 12.65 14.16 -6.54
CA SER A 16 11.94 14.91 -5.50
C SER A 16 10.75 14.08 -4.99
N GLY A 17 11.08 12.96 -4.35
CA GLY A 17 10.08 12.11 -3.75
C GLY A 17 9.38 11.17 -4.73
N LEU A 18 8.29 10.56 -4.27
CA LEU A 18 7.49 9.62 -5.03
C LEU A 18 6.41 10.36 -5.80
N ASN A 19 6.35 10.16 -7.12
CA ASN A 19 5.27 10.71 -7.94
C ASN A 19 4.02 9.82 -7.84
N HIS A 20 4.18 8.54 -8.15
CA HIS A 20 3.11 7.55 -7.98
C HIS A 20 3.74 6.16 -7.95
N LEU A 21 2.97 5.18 -7.50
CA LEU A 21 3.38 3.78 -7.48
C LEU A 21 2.40 2.97 -8.32
N GLY A 22 2.91 2.15 -9.24
CA GLY A 22 2.10 1.27 -10.06
C GLY A 22 2.09 -0.14 -9.51
N LEU A 23 0.90 -0.73 -9.35
CA LEU A 23 0.70 -2.12 -8.96
C LEU A 23 -0.03 -2.86 -10.07
N THR A 24 0.51 -4.00 -10.48
CA THR A 24 -0.24 -4.92 -11.32
C THR A 24 -1.16 -5.75 -10.45
N VAL A 25 -2.42 -5.84 -10.83
CA VAL A 25 -3.47 -6.56 -10.07
C VAL A 25 -4.14 -7.58 -10.97
N LYS A 26 -4.59 -8.68 -10.36
CA LYS A 26 -5.26 -9.76 -11.10
C LYS A 26 -6.76 -9.52 -11.24
N ASP A 27 -7.35 -8.71 -10.38
CA ASP A 27 -8.76 -8.33 -10.40
C ASP A 27 -8.85 -6.85 -10.08
N LEU A 28 -8.95 -6.05 -11.15
CA LEU A 28 -8.92 -4.59 -11.04
C LEU A 28 -10.07 -4.05 -10.17
N THR A 29 -11.28 -4.60 -10.36
CA THR A 29 -12.45 -4.16 -9.59
C THR A 29 -12.27 -4.45 -8.11
N ALA A 30 -11.84 -5.66 -7.76
CA ALA A 30 -11.65 -6.04 -6.35
C ALA A 30 -10.57 -5.18 -5.69
N SER A 31 -9.45 -4.96 -6.36
CA SER A 31 -8.37 -4.14 -5.80
C SER A 31 -8.79 -2.67 -5.71
N LYS A 32 -9.47 -2.13 -6.73
CA LYS A 32 -10.02 -0.78 -6.67
C LYS A 32 -10.98 -0.63 -5.49
N ASP A 33 -11.91 -1.55 -5.34
CA ASP A 33 -12.92 -1.48 -4.27
C ASP A 33 -12.27 -1.52 -2.89
N PHE A 34 -11.17 -2.25 -2.74
CA PHE A 34 -10.41 -2.25 -1.50
C PHE A 34 -9.93 -0.83 -1.14
N PHE A 35 -9.34 -0.12 -2.09
CA PHE A 35 -8.86 1.24 -1.84
C PHE A 35 -10.01 2.21 -1.60
N ILE A 36 -11.08 2.13 -2.40
CA ILE A 36 -12.19 3.08 -2.33
C ILE A 36 -13.09 2.79 -1.12
N ASP A 37 -13.58 1.55 -1.01
CA ASP A 37 -14.60 1.22 -0.02
C ASP A 37 -14.01 0.96 1.36
N THR A 38 -12.85 0.30 1.44
CA THR A 38 -12.27 -0.05 2.72
C THR A 38 -11.35 1.05 3.25
N LEU A 39 -10.50 1.61 2.42
CA LEU A 39 -9.55 2.64 2.84
C LEU A 39 -10.07 4.07 2.71
N GLY A 40 -11.19 4.28 2.00
CA GLY A 40 -11.75 5.62 1.82
C GLY A 40 -11.03 6.49 0.79
N TRP A 41 -10.23 5.87 -0.07
CA TRP A 41 -9.54 6.59 -1.14
C TRP A 41 -10.52 7.02 -2.25
N LYS A 42 -10.05 7.86 -3.16
CA LYS A 42 -10.86 8.36 -4.28
C LYS A 42 -10.22 8.00 -5.60
N ILE A 43 -11.06 7.84 -6.63
CA ILE A 43 -10.60 7.61 -7.99
C ILE A 43 -10.03 8.93 -8.53
N ALA A 44 -8.81 8.87 -9.06
CA ALA A 44 -8.13 10.02 -9.65
C ALA A 44 -8.02 9.94 -11.17
N GLY A 45 -8.30 8.78 -11.78
CA GLY A 45 -8.22 8.60 -13.22
C GLY A 45 -8.14 7.13 -13.61
N GLY A 46 -7.72 6.88 -14.83
CA GLY A 46 -7.56 5.54 -15.38
C GLY A 46 -7.55 5.57 -16.91
N TYR A 47 -7.27 4.42 -17.52
CA TYR A 47 -7.31 4.25 -18.97
C TYR A 47 -8.22 3.09 -19.34
N PRO A 48 -9.28 3.31 -20.15
CA PRO A 48 -10.16 2.22 -20.55
C PRO A 48 -9.49 1.21 -21.49
N ASP A 49 -8.58 1.66 -22.34
CA ASP A 49 -7.95 0.80 -23.36
C ASP A 49 -6.85 -0.09 -22.79
N TYR A 50 -6.23 0.34 -21.70
CA TYR A 50 -5.33 -0.48 -20.88
C TYR A 50 -5.95 -0.50 -19.49
N PRO A 51 -6.74 -1.53 -19.15
CA PRO A 51 -7.57 -1.46 -17.95
C PRO A 51 -6.77 -1.10 -16.72
N SER A 52 -7.04 0.10 -16.21
CA SER A 52 -6.34 0.66 -15.07
C SER A 52 -7.24 1.64 -14.34
N VAL A 53 -6.99 1.79 -13.05
CA VAL A 53 -7.65 2.78 -12.19
C VAL A 53 -6.59 3.42 -11.32
N PHE A 54 -6.62 4.72 -11.24
CA PHE A 54 -5.70 5.49 -10.39
C PHE A 54 -6.47 5.95 -9.16
N VAL A 55 -5.90 5.68 -7.99
CA VAL A 55 -6.53 6.00 -6.70
C VAL A 55 -5.60 6.87 -5.86
N THR A 56 -6.19 7.66 -4.97
CA THR A 56 -5.43 8.58 -4.14
C THR A 56 -6.06 8.74 -2.76
N ASP A 57 -5.20 8.93 -1.76
CA ASP A 57 -5.61 9.34 -0.41
C ASP A 57 -5.51 10.87 -0.22
N GLY A 58 -5.21 11.60 -1.29
CA GLY A 58 -5.01 13.04 -1.27
C GLY A 58 -3.55 13.45 -1.14
N LYS A 59 -2.65 12.51 -0.84
CA LYS A 59 -1.21 12.77 -0.70
C LYS A 59 -0.38 12.00 -1.71
N ILE A 60 -0.71 10.72 -1.93
CA ILE A 60 -0.01 9.89 -2.91
C ILE A 60 -1.01 9.32 -3.90
N PHE A 61 -0.47 8.85 -5.02
CA PHE A 61 -1.24 8.17 -6.06
C PHE A 61 -0.72 6.75 -6.20
N VAL A 62 -1.66 5.80 -6.28
CA VAL A 62 -1.37 4.41 -6.65
C VAL A 62 -2.13 4.13 -7.94
N THR A 63 -1.41 3.60 -8.93
CA THR A 63 -2.03 3.23 -10.21
C THR A 63 -2.17 1.71 -10.25
N LEU A 64 -3.40 1.25 -10.48
CA LEU A 64 -3.73 -0.18 -10.51
C LEU A 64 -3.89 -0.61 -11.97
N TRP A 65 -3.16 -1.65 -12.36
CA TRP A 65 -3.09 -2.12 -13.75
C TRP A 65 -3.52 -3.58 -13.81
N GLN A 66 -4.54 -3.88 -14.62
CA GLN A 66 -5.04 -5.25 -14.78
C GLN A 66 -4.00 -6.10 -15.50
N THR A 67 -3.77 -7.32 -15.00
CA THR A 67 -2.99 -8.31 -15.74
C THR A 67 -3.62 -8.58 -17.10
N LYS A 68 -2.78 -8.77 -18.13
CA LYS A 68 -3.28 -8.96 -19.51
C LYS A 68 -3.95 -10.30 -19.74
N ASN A 69 -3.40 -11.36 -19.18
CA ASN A 69 -3.85 -12.72 -19.45
C ASN A 69 -4.02 -13.46 -18.14
N LYS A 70 -5.27 -13.82 -17.83
CA LYS A 70 -5.64 -14.51 -16.58
C LYS A 70 -4.93 -15.86 -16.44
N ASP A 71 -4.65 -16.54 -17.55
CA ASP A 71 -4.00 -17.85 -17.52
C ASP A 71 -2.49 -17.78 -17.28
N LYS A 72 -1.91 -16.58 -17.32
CA LYS A 72 -0.48 -16.37 -17.14
C LYS A 72 -0.14 -15.56 -15.90
N VAL A 73 -1.09 -15.34 -15.01
CA VAL A 73 -0.86 -14.61 -13.78
C VAL A 73 0.15 -15.35 -12.91
N VAL A 74 1.22 -14.64 -12.52
CA VAL A 74 2.21 -15.14 -11.57
C VAL A 74 1.88 -14.54 -10.20
N THR A 75 1.67 -15.39 -9.22
CA THR A 75 1.33 -14.97 -7.88
C THR A 75 2.44 -14.12 -7.26
N PHE A 76 2.07 -13.08 -6.54
CA PHE A 76 3.02 -12.23 -5.82
C PHE A 76 3.89 -13.07 -4.88
N ASP A 77 5.21 -12.84 -4.94
CA ASP A 77 6.19 -13.51 -4.09
C ASP A 77 7.31 -12.53 -3.77
N ARG A 78 7.24 -11.95 -2.57
CA ARG A 78 8.23 -10.95 -2.15
C ARG A 78 9.63 -11.51 -1.94
N ALA A 79 9.74 -12.80 -1.71
CA ALA A 79 11.00 -13.42 -1.34
C ALA A 79 11.84 -13.81 -2.57
N ASN A 80 11.18 -14.13 -3.68
CA ASN A 80 11.85 -14.72 -4.83
C ASN A 80 11.72 -13.91 -6.11
N ASN A 81 10.76 -12.99 -6.19
CA ASN A 81 10.58 -12.16 -7.38
C ASN A 81 11.23 -10.80 -7.17
N VAL A 82 12.04 -10.37 -8.14
CA VAL A 82 12.57 -9.02 -8.16
C VAL A 82 11.42 -8.03 -8.36
N GLY A 83 11.32 -7.03 -7.48
CA GLY A 83 10.27 -6.04 -7.56
C GLY A 83 9.81 -5.58 -6.19
N LEU A 84 8.52 -5.35 -6.09
CA LEU A 84 7.93 -4.86 -4.84
C LEU A 84 8.06 -5.89 -3.71
N HIS A 85 8.60 -5.48 -2.58
CA HIS A 85 8.55 -6.28 -1.36
C HIS A 85 7.26 -5.98 -0.60
N HIS A 86 6.98 -4.72 -0.39
CA HIS A 86 5.72 -4.22 0.16
C HIS A 86 5.60 -2.72 -0.07
N LEU A 87 4.37 -2.23 0.03
CA LEU A 87 4.05 -0.80 0.03
C LEU A 87 3.64 -0.44 1.45
N ALA A 88 4.26 0.57 2.05
CA ALA A 88 3.92 1.03 3.39
C ALA A 88 3.15 2.35 3.31
N LEU A 89 1.97 2.37 3.92
CA LEU A 89 1.11 3.54 4.00
C LEU A 89 1.07 4.04 5.45
N THR A 90 1.13 5.34 5.62
CA THR A 90 1.06 5.97 6.94
C THR A 90 -0.40 6.08 7.38
N VAL A 91 -0.66 5.75 8.64
CA VAL A 91 -1.91 6.08 9.31
C VAL A 91 -1.61 7.06 10.45
N ASN A 92 -2.58 7.92 10.79
CA ASN A 92 -2.34 9.07 11.65
C ASN A 92 -2.50 8.79 13.15
N SER A 93 -3.00 7.61 13.51
CA SER A 93 -3.15 7.25 14.91
C SER A 93 -3.21 5.74 15.10
N GLU A 94 -2.94 5.29 16.32
CA GLU A 94 -3.09 3.88 16.68
C GLU A 94 -4.57 3.45 16.57
N ASN A 95 -5.49 4.34 16.91
CA ASN A 95 -6.93 4.05 16.80
C ASN A 95 -7.33 3.75 15.35
N ILE A 96 -6.81 4.52 14.39
CA ILE A 96 -7.08 4.26 12.97
C ILE A 96 -6.49 2.91 12.55
N LEU A 97 -5.29 2.59 13.01
CA LEU A 97 -4.67 1.30 12.70
C LEU A 97 -5.54 0.14 13.21
N ASN A 98 -6.04 0.26 14.44
CA ASN A 98 -6.90 -0.76 15.03
C ASN A 98 -8.26 -0.84 14.32
N GLU A 99 -8.83 0.30 13.90
CA GLU A 99 -10.07 0.31 13.13
C GLU A 99 -9.90 -0.37 11.79
N LEU A 100 -8.79 -0.12 11.09
CA LEU A 100 -8.48 -0.82 9.84
C LEU A 100 -8.38 -2.32 10.06
N HIS A 101 -7.71 -2.74 11.13
CA HIS A 101 -7.62 -4.16 11.46
C HIS A 101 -9.00 -4.80 11.60
N GLN A 102 -9.93 -4.13 12.29
CA GLN A 102 -11.30 -4.63 12.45
C GLN A 102 -12.04 -4.72 11.11
N ARG A 103 -11.84 -3.73 10.23
CA ARG A 103 -12.42 -3.78 8.87
C ARG A 103 -11.86 -4.96 8.06
N PHE A 104 -10.55 -5.18 8.13
CA PHE A 104 -9.91 -6.26 7.38
C PHE A 104 -10.37 -7.64 7.83
N LEU A 105 -10.64 -7.81 9.12
CA LEU A 105 -11.15 -9.08 9.65
C LEU A 105 -12.50 -9.48 9.05
N LEU A 106 -13.27 -8.52 8.53
CA LEU A 106 -14.58 -8.78 7.91
C LEU A 106 -14.50 -9.04 6.40
N LEU A 107 -13.33 -8.91 5.79
CA LEU A 107 -13.17 -9.02 4.34
C LEU A 107 -12.59 -10.39 3.97
N PRO A 108 -13.35 -11.20 3.20
CA PRO A 108 -12.91 -12.57 2.87
C PRO A 108 -11.74 -12.61 1.87
N ASN A 109 -11.51 -11.54 1.10
CA ASN A 109 -10.48 -11.50 0.07
C ASN A 109 -9.19 -10.80 0.52
N ILE A 110 -9.06 -10.50 1.81
CA ILE A 110 -7.86 -9.92 2.41
C ILE A 110 -7.18 -10.99 3.27
N VAL A 111 -5.85 -11.08 3.17
CA VAL A 111 -5.05 -11.92 4.05
C VAL A 111 -4.32 -11.02 5.03
N ILE A 112 -4.55 -11.18 6.32
CA ILE A 112 -3.81 -10.46 7.36
C ILE A 112 -2.59 -11.30 7.70
N GLU A 113 -1.38 -10.79 7.38
CA GLU A 113 -0.15 -11.52 7.71
C GLU A 113 0.13 -11.45 9.21
N PHE A 114 -0.08 -10.29 9.80
CA PHE A 114 -0.07 -10.13 11.25
C PHE A 114 -0.90 -8.90 11.65
N SER A 115 -1.49 -8.98 12.84
CA SER A 115 -2.27 -7.89 13.44
C SER A 115 -1.34 -6.77 13.93
N PRO A 116 -1.88 -5.59 14.29
CA PRO A 116 -1.05 -4.48 14.76
C PRO A 116 -0.12 -4.88 15.90
N GLU A 117 1.16 -4.58 15.74
CA GLU A 117 2.21 -4.86 16.72
C GLU A 117 3.36 -3.87 16.57
N LEU A 118 4.24 -3.82 17.56
CA LEU A 118 5.44 -2.99 17.48
C LEU A 118 6.32 -3.47 16.33
N ASN A 119 6.85 -2.52 15.56
CA ASN A 119 7.86 -2.80 14.57
C ASN A 119 9.22 -2.86 15.30
N GLY A 120 9.72 -4.08 15.54
CA GLY A 120 10.90 -4.28 16.35
C GLY A 120 10.69 -3.72 17.76
N GLU A 121 11.56 -2.82 18.17
CA GLU A 121 11.46 -2.18 19.49
C GLU A 121 10.52 -0.98 19.51
N GLY A 122 9.94 -0.64 18.37
CA GLY A 122 9.10 0.54 18.22
C GLY A 122 9.92 1.81 18.04
N PRO A 123 9.30 3.01 18.15
CA PRO A 123 7.90 3.23 18.57
C PRO A 123 6.83 2.98 17.51
N THR A 124 7.19 2.74 16.26
CA THR A 124 6.23 2.48 15.18
C THR A 124 5.43 1.23 15.46
N ILE A 125 4.12 1.31 15.26
CA ILE A 125 3.21 0.18 15.31
C ILE A 125 2.74 -0.07 13.88
N HIS A 126 2.70 -1.34 13.46
CA HIS A 126 2.38 -1.65 12.10
C HIS A 126 1.61 -2.96 11.95
N MET A 127 1.04 -3.14 10.77
CA MET A 127 0.33 -4.33 10.37
C MET A 127 0.59 -4.55 8.88
N ILE A 128 0.72 -5.79 8.43
CA ILE A 128 0.84 -6.10 7.02
C ILE A 128 -0.31 -7.00 6.59
N ILE A 129 -0.90 -6.66 5.46
CA ILE A 129 -1.94 -7.45 4.81
C ILE A 129 -1.55 -7.73 3.36
N ARG A 130 -2.31 -8.63 2.74
CA ARG A 130 -2.31 -8.76 1.28
C ARG A 130 -3.66 -8.28 0.78
N GLU A 131 -3.63 -7.32 -0.16
CA GLU A 131 -4.84 -6.81 -0.78
C GLU A 131 -5.42 -7.87 -1.73
N PRO A 132 -6.61 -7.67 -2.34
CA PRO A 132 -7.29 -8.74 -3.09
C PRO A 132 -6.48 -9.43 -4.18
N SER A 133 -5.50 -8.75 -4.77
CA SER A 133 -4.63 -9.35 -5.79
C SER A 133 -3.36 -9.98 -5.21
N GLY A 134 -3.17 -9.91 -3.89
CA GLY A 134 -2.04 -10.52 -3.20
C GLY A 134 -0.87 -9.59 -2.95
N ASN A 135 -0.91 -8.34 -3.39
CA ASN A 135 0.16 -7.39 -3.10
C ASN A 135 0.21 -7.08 -1.61
N ARG A 136 1.43 -7.00 -1.06
CA ARG A 136 1.62 -6.72 0.38
C ARG A 136 1.55 -5.23 0.66
N ILE A 137 0.69 -4.87 1.59
CA ILE A 137 0.55 -3.49 2.04
C ILE A 137 0.73 -3.45 3.55
N GLU A 138 1.66 -2.61 3.99
CA GLU A 138 1.89 -2.30 5.38
C GLU A 138 1.14 -1.03 5.75
N PHE A 139 0.54 -1.02 6.93
CA PHE A 139 -0.04 0.19 7.52
C PHE A 139 0.77 0.50 8.77
N ALA A 140 1.32 1.70 8.85
CA ALA A 140 2.26 2.06 9.90
C ALA A 140 1.87 3.38 10.56
N TYR A 141 1.85 3.37 11.88
CA TYR A 141 1.71 4.57 12.70
C TYR A 141 2.99 4.79 13.50
N THR A 142 3.59 5.95 13.30
CA THR A 142 4.75 6.36 14.09
C THR A 142 4.31 7.50 15.01
N PRO A 143 4.34 7.29 16.34
CA PRO A 143 4.03 8.37 17.27
C PRO A 143 4.91 9.58 17.04
N ASN A 144 4.31 10.75 17.15
CA ASN A 144 5.05 11.99 17.01
C ASN A 144 6.01 12.16 18.20
N SER A 145 7.29 12.22 17.89
CA SER A 145 8.36 12.23 18.90
C SER A 145 8.78 13.64 19.32
N LYS A 146 7.96 14.64 19.14
CA LYS A 146 8.31 15.99 19.58
C LYS A 146 8.52 16.09 21.06
#